data_27724a1e80d0ed252f19787d3fd8244b
#
_entry.id   27724a1e80d0ed252f19787d3fd8244b
#
_cell.length_a   1.000
_cell.length_b   1.000
_cell.length_c   1.000
_cell.angle_alpha   90.00
_cell.angle_beta   90.00
_cell.angle_gamma   90.00
#
_symmetry.space_group_name_H-M   'P 1'
#
loop_
_entity.id
_entity.type
_entity.pdbx_description
1 polymer ?
#
loop_
_entity_poly.entity_id
_entity_poly.type
_entity_poly.pdbx_seq_one_letter_code
_entity_poly.pdbx_strand_id
1 'polypeptide(L)'
;MMQRYLLPLLLSGCLSLGLGPLISTLPAAAATTAHRPGQQRPGDDKTLLVYPNPSTGVVHITINNLEGKKVELSVLNVIGSVMYRETLTELNDRYSKTLDLSKFANGLYYVRLETDKTSQMCKLVIR
;
A
#
# COMPACT_ATOMS: atom_id res chain seq x y z
N MET A 1 -66.07 36.19 -7.60
CA MET A 1 -67.04 35.54 -8.49
C MET A 1 -66.66 34.09 -8.56
N MET A 2 -67.37 33.26 -7.78
CA MET A 2 -68.32 32.28 -8.31
C MET A 2 -67.67 31.37 -9.29
N GLN A 3 -67.64 30.06 -9.14
CA GLN A 3 -68.65 29.07 -8.85
C GLN A 3 -67.92 27.71 -8.88
N ARG A 4 -67.98 26.92 -7.83
CA ARG A 4 -68.97 25.87 -7.60
C ARG A 4 -68.90 24.70 -8.63
N TYR A 5 -68.77 23.61 -8.09
CA TYR A 5 -69.46 22.29 -8.11
C TYR A 5 -68.56 21.20 -8.60
N LEU A 6 -68.52 20.05 -8.22
CA LEU A 6 -69.27 19.12 -7.38
C LEU A 6 -68.61 17.78 -7.54
N LEU A 7 -68.49 17.06 -6.45
CA LEU A 7 -68.27 15.61 -6.44
C LEU A 7 -69.43 14.91 -7.16
N PRO A 8 -69.21 13.74 -7.73
CA PRO A 8 -69.63 12.53 -7.06
C PRO A 8 -68.64 11.35 -7.12
N LEU A 9 -68.44 10.77 -6.01
CA LEU A 9 -68.66 9.42 -5.55
C LEU A 9 -69.10 8.40 -6.63
N LEU A 10 -68.25 7.40 -6.88
CA LEU A 10 -68.72 6.07 -7.16
C LEU A 10 -67.66 5.02 -6.79
N LEU A 11 -68.05 4.25 -5.83
CA LEU A 11 -67.64 2.90 -5.48
C LEU A 11 -67.43 2.02 -6.71
N SER A 12 -66.33 1.28 -6.76
CA SER A 12 -66.37 -0.13 -7.13
C SER A 12 -65.10 -0.79 -6.72
N GLY A 13 -65.25 -1.80 -5.92
CA GLY A 13 -64.20 -2.65 -5.43
C GLY A 13 -63.60 -3.54 -6.52
N CYS A 14 -62.36 -3.83 -6.33
CA CYS A 14 -61.84 -5.12 -6.80
C CYS A 14 -60.71 -5.56 -5.85
N LEU A 15 -61.10 -6.51 -5.04
CA LEU A 15 -60.27 -7.31 -4.21
C LEU A 15 -59.47 -8.24 -5.15
N SER A 16 -58.20 -7.97 -5.34
CA SER A 16 -57.26 -8.95 -5.91
C SER A 16 -56.12 -9.14 -4.96
N LEU A 17 -56.15 -10.24 -4.26
CA LEU A 17 -55.00 -10.82 -3.59
C LEU A 17 -53.93 -11.14 -4.64
N GLY A 18 -52.98 -10.26 -4.78
CA GLY A 18 -51.75 -10.53 -5.51
C GLY A 18 -50.65 -10.87 -4.51
N LEU A 19 -50.39 -12.16 -4.34
CA LEU A 19 -49.16 -12.63 -3.71
C LEU A 19 -48.00 -12.15 -4.58
N GLY A 20 -47.40 -10.98 -4.25
CA GLY A 20 -46.15 -10.56 -4.83
C GLY A 20 -44.99 -11.35 -4.20
N PRO A 21 -44.02 -11.84 -4.98
CA PRO A 21 -42.87 -12.50 -4.42
C PRO A 21 -42.04 -11.46 -3.62
N LEU A 22 -41.77 -11.81 -2.38
CA LEU A 22 -40.80 -11.15 -1.55
C LEU A 22 -39.42 -11.25 -2.24
N ILE A 23 -39.04 -10.24 -2.99
CA ILE A 23 -37.65 -10.08 -3.43
C ILE A 23 -36.91 -9.61 -2.21
N SER A 24 -36.32 -10.55 -1.49
CA SER A 24 -35.32 -10.28 -0.49
C SER A 24 -34.11 -9.68 -1.20
N THR A 25 -34.05 -8.35 -1.23
CA THR A 25 -32.81 -7.66 -1.55
C THR A 25 -31.83 -7.92 -0.42
N LEU A 26 -30.94 -8.87 -0.60
CA LEU A 26 -29.74 -8.99 0.21
C LEU A 26 -28.98 -7.67 0.09
N PRO A 27 -28.63 -7.03 1.21
CA PRO A 27 -27.69 -5.93 1.15
C PRO A 27 -26.37 -6.54 0.64
N ALA A 28 -25.90 -6.04 -0.49
CA ALA A 28 -24.55 -6.29 -0.93
C ALA A 28 -23.63 -5.83 0.21
N ALA A 29 -23.05 -6.78 0.92
CA ALA A 29 -22.00 -6.50 1.87
C ALA A 29 -20.90 -5.81 1.08
N ALA A 30 -20.77 -4.51 1.29
CA ALA A 30 -19.60 -3.78 0.83
C ALA A 30 -18.40 -4.48 1.44
N ALA A 31 -17.67 -5.22 0.61
CA ALA A 31 -16.38 -5.75 0.99
C ALA A 31 -15.48 -4.55 1.27
N THR A 32 -15.45 -4.14 2.53
CA THR A 32 -14.44 -3.23 3.02
C THR A 32 -13.13 -3.96 2.82
N THR A 33 -12.43 -3.60 1.76
CA THR A 33 -11.07 -4.06 1.51
C THR A 33 -10.23 -3.52 2.66
N ALA A 34 -10.13 -4.29 3.73
CA ALA A 34 -9.21 -4.01 4.80
C ALA A 34 -7.81 -3.98 4.15
N HIS A 35 -7.29 -2.79 3.98
CA HIS A 35 -5.91 -2.58 3.57
C HIS A 35 -5.03 -3.20 4.65
N ARG A 36 -4.59 -4.44 4.43
CA ARG A 36 -3.57 -5.08 5.27
C ARG A 36 -2.26 -4.34 5.03
N PRO A 37 -1.75 -3.59 5.99
CA PRO A 37 -0.39 -3.07 5.87
C PRO A 37 0.55 -4.28 5.98
N GLY A 38 1.25 -4.60 4.89
CA GLY A 38 2.36 -5.54 4.98
C GLY A 38 2.44 -6.68 3.97
N GLN A 39 1.52 -6.81 3.02
CA GLN A 39 1.71 -7.77 1.94
C GLN A 39 2.24 -7.04 0.70
N GLN A 40 3.55 -6.80 0.68
CA GLN A 40 4.24 -6.33 -0.52
C GLN A 40 4.25 -7.47 -1.54
N ARG A 41 3.40 -7.38 -2.55
CA ARG A 41 3.51 -8.21 -3.75
C ARG A 41 4.84 -7.88 -4.43
N PRO A 42 5.62 -8.87 -4.91
CA PRO A 42 6.74 -8.61 -5.81
C PRO A 42 6.15 -8.17 -7.15
N GLY A 43 6.26 -6.91 -7.49
CA GLY A 43 5.73 -6.31 -8.72
C GLY A 43 6.19 -4.88 -8.84
N ASP A 44 7.07 -4.67 -9.65
CA ASP A 44 7.47 -3.75 -10.69
C ASP A 44 7.68 -2.26 -10.41
N ASP A 45 7.16 -1.65 -9.35
CA ASP A 45 7.33 -0.20 -9.12
C ASP A 45 8.07 0.15 -7.83
N LYS A 46 8.76 -0.81 -7.22
CA LYS A 46 9.51 -0.52 -6.00
C LYS A 46 10.80 0.20 -6.33
N THR A 47 10.89 1.42 -5.85
CA THR A 47 12.11 2.23 -5.95
C THR A 47 13.28 1.59 -5.19
N LEU A 48 13.02 0.87 -4.08
CA LEU A 48 14.03 0.22 -3.25
C LEU A 48 13.76 -1.28 -3.13
N LEU A 49 14.74 -2.09 -3.55
CA LEU A 49 14.75 -3.55 -3.38
C LEU A 49 15.98 -3.96 -2.58
N VAL A 50 15.81 -4.86 -1.62
CA VAL A 50 16.88 -5.41 -0.79
C VAL A 50 16.75 -6.93 -0.74
N TYR A 51 17.78 -7.65 -1.19
CA TYR A 51 17.76 -9.11 -1.23
C TYR A 51 19.18 -9.71 -1.08
N PRO A 52 19.31 -10.96 -0.60
CA PRO A 52 18.25 -11.77 0.00
C PRO A 52 17.75 -11.20 1.32
N ASN A 53 16.52 -11.52 1.70
CA ASN A 53 15.96 -11.14 2.97
C ASN A 53 15.05 -12.28 3.50
N PRO A 54 15.46 -13.03 4.53
CA PRO A 54 16.67 -12.86 5.38
C PRO A 54 18.01 -13.05 4.66
N SER A 55 19.05 -12.40 5.21
CA SER A 55 20.42 -12.44 4.71
C SER A 55 21.37 -13.00 5.76
N THR A 56 22.50 -13.55 5.31
CA THR A 56 23.64 -13.92 6.16
C THR A 56 24.67 -12.80 6.32
N GLY A 57 24.31 -11.58 5.92
CA GLY A 57 25.13 -10.38 6.04
C GLY A 57 25.46 -9.71 4.72
N VAL A 58 25.50 -10.40 3.61
CA VAL A 58 25.70 -9.77 2.30
C VAL A 58 24.35 -9.55 1.65
N VAL A 59 24.07 -8.31 1.26
CA VAL A 59 22.81 -7.90 0.62
C VAL A 59 23.06 -7.13 -0.66
N HIS A 60 22.18 -7.32 -1.61
CA HIS A 60 22.12 -6.53 -2.83
C HIS A 60 20.98 -5.51 -2.70
N ILE A 61 21.30 -4.26 -2.97
CA ILE A 61 20.37 -3.16 -2.98
C ILE A 61 20.19 -2.72 -4.43
N THR A 62 18.95 -2.69 -4.88
CA THR A 62 18.60 -2.15 -6.19
C THR A 62 17.69 -0.93 -5.99
N ILE A 63 18.03 0.16 -6.65
CA ILE A 63 17.32 1.43 -6.63
C ILE A 63 16.87 1.72 -8.05
N ASN A 64 15.58 1.97 -8.24
CA ASN A 64 14.97 2.25 -9.54
C ASN A 64 14.33 3.64 -9.54
N ASN A 65 14.19 4.24 -10.72
CA ASN A 65 13.42 5.47 -10.95
C ASN A 65 13.93 6.71 -10.18
N LEU A 66 15.23 6.75 -9.85
CA LEU A 66 15.85 7.90 -9.18
C LEU A 66 17.03 8.48 -9.97
N GLU A 67 17.01 8.35 -11.29
CA GLU A 67 18.03 8.89 -12.17
C GLU A 67 18.27 10.39 -11.92
N GLY A 68 19.55 10.77 -11.83
CA GLY A 68 19.99 12.15 -11.63
C GLY A 68 19.66 12.75 -10.27
N LYS A 69 19.10 11.99 -9.32
CA LYS A 69 18.77 12.46 -7.98
C LYS A 69 19.89 12.16 -6.99
N LYS A 70 20.06 13.09 -6.04
CA LYS A 70 20.89 12.84 -4.86
C LYS A 70 20.06 12.01 -3.88
N VAL A 71 20.63 10.90 -3.43
CA VAL A 71 19.95 9.95 -2.54
C VAL A 71 20.86 9.59 -1.38
N GLU A 72 20.32 9.59 -0.17
CA GLU A 72 21.00 9.05 0.99
C GLU A 72 20.50 7.63 1.26
N LEU A 73 21.43 6.67 1.23
CA LEU A 73 21.21 5.29 1.60
C LEU A 73 21.72 5.06 3.01
N SER A 74 20.90 4.58 3.91
CA SER A 74 21.30 4.29 5.29
C SER A 74 20.74 2.95 5.78
N VAL A 75 21.48 2.31 6.67
CA VAL A 75 21.04 1.11 7.40
C VAL A 75 20.92 1.46 8.87
N LEU A 76 19.76 1.22 9.44
CA LEU A 76 19.44 1.52 10.83
C LEU A 76 19.14 0.24 11.61
N ASN A 77 19.45 0.24 12.89
CA ASN A 77 18.99 -0.80 13.79
C ASN A 77 17.55 -0.53 14.28
N VAL A 78 17.02 -1.41 15.13
CA VAL A 78 15.64 -1.32 15.64
C VAL A 78 15.35 -0.07 16.48
N ILE A 79 16.36 0.52 17.10
CA ILE A 79 16.23 1.76 17.88
C ILE A 79 16.43 3.02 17.04
N GLY A 80 16.67 2.87 15.72
CA GLY A 80 16.84 3.97 14.79
C GLY A 80 18.27 4.52 14.70
N SER A 81 19.25 3.86 15.32
CA SER A 81 20.66 4.25 15.18
C SER A 81 21.17 3.91 13.79
N VAL A 82 21.85 4.86 13.16
CA VAL A 82 22.44 4.68 11.84
C VAL A 82 23.72 3.85 11.97
N MET A 83 23.71 2.68 11.38
CA MET A 83 24.83 1.73 11.35
C MET A 83 25.71 1.87 10.10
N TYR A 84 25.08 2.33 9.03
CA TYR A 84 25.74 2.58 7.74
C TYR A 84 25.04 3.75 7.05
N ARG A 85 25.83 4.60 6.35
CA ARG A 85 25.31 5.73 5.58
C ARG A 85 26.19 6.00 4.38
N GLU A 86 25.55 6.26 3.25
CA GLU A 86 26.21 6.66 2.02
C GLU A 86 25.35 7.60 1.21
N THR A 87 25.95 8.59 0.59
CA THR A 87 25.27 9.48 -0.34
C THR A 87 25.60 9.07 -1.77
N LEU A 88 24.58 8.85 -2.56
CA LEU A 88 24.65 8.48 -3.97
C LEU A 88 24.22 9.69 -4.80
N THR A 89 25.06 10.13 -5.74
CA THR A 89 24.83 11.34 -6.54
C THR A 89 24.67 11.08 -8.03
N GLU A 90 25.15 9.95 -8.51
CA GLU A 90 25.17 9.59 -9.94
C GLU A 90 24.37 8.30 -10.14
N LEU A 91 23.05 8.40 -9.94
CA LEU A 91 22.15 7.26 -10.15
C LEU A 91 21.70 7.22 -11.61
N ASN A 92 21.86 6.04 -12.22
CA ASN A 92 21.17 5.69 -13.46
C ASN A 92 19.73 5.29 -13.17
N ASP A 93 18.94 5.06 -14.18
CA ASP A 93 17.56 4.58 -14.06
C ASP A 93 17.44 3.35 -13.14
N ARG A 94 18.44 2.45 -13.22
CA ARG A 94 18.58 1.31 -12.33
C ARG A 94 19.98 1.25 -11.74
N TYR A 95 20.09 1.49 -10.45
CA TYR A 95 21.32 1.41 -9.70
C TYR A 95 21.34 0.15 -8.81
N SER A 96 22.44 -0.57 -8.81
CA SER A 96 22.61 -1.75 -7.96
C SER A 96 23.92 -1.69 -7.19
N LYS A 97 23.84 -2.04 -5.91
CA LYS A 97 24.99 -2.07 -5.00
C LYS A 97 24.94 -3.28 -4.08
N THR A 98 26.09 -3.85 -3.82
CA THR A 98 26.26 -4.90 -2.80
C THR A 98 26.81 -4.28 -1.53
N LEU A 99 26.15 -4.53 -0.40
CA LEU A 99 26.61 -4.16 0.93
C LEU A 99 27.02 -5.41 1.71
N ASP A 100 28.19 -5.34 2.33
CA ASP A 100 28.65 -6.34 3.27
C ASP A 100 28.35 -5.88 4.69
N LEU A 101 27.34 -6.48 5.28
CA LEU A 101 26.87 -6.27 6.64
C LEU A 101 27.21 -7.47 7.55
N SER A 102 28.16 -8.32 7.14
CA SER A 102 28.54 -9.55 7.87
C SER A 102 29.09 -9.28 9.28
N LYS A 103 29.57 -8.06 9.52
CA LYS A 103 30.02 -7.60 10.85
C LYS A 103 28.88 -7.13 11.75
N PHE A 104 27.66 -7.05 11.24
CA PHE A 104 26.50 -6.66 12.03
C PHE A 104 25.97 -7.85 12.83
N ALA A 105 25.49 -7.59 14.03
CA ALA A 105 24.85 -8.64 14.82
C ALA A 105 23.60 -9.17 14.13
N ASN A 106 23.28 -10.45 14.37
CA ASN A 106 22.02 -11.02 13.91
C ASN A 106 20.84 -10.22 14.50
N GLY A 107 19.87 -9.92 13.68
CA GLY A 107 18.74 -9.15 14.12
C GLY A 107 18.01 -8.44 12.99
N LEU A 108 17.16 -7.53 13.41
CA LEU A 108 16.32 -6.71 12.54
C LEU A 108 16.97 -5.36 12.28
N TYR A 109 17.04 -5.01 11.01
CA TYR A 109 17.53 -3.73 10.50
C TYR A 109 16.54 -3.12 9.53
N TYR A 110 16.74 -1.85 9.23
CA TYR A 110 15.97 -1.12 8.23
C TYR A 110 16.92 -0.46 7.24
N VAL A 111 16.72 -0.74 5.96
CA VAL A 111 17.39 -0.03 4.87
C VAL A 111 16.52 1.15 4.50
N ARG A 112 17.02 2.36 4.68
CA ARG A 112 16.32 3.60 4.36
C ARG A 112 16.96 4.27 3.16
N LEU A 113 16.13 4.68 2.23
CA LEU A 113 16.47 5.47 1.06
C LEU A 113 15.76 6.81 1.16
N GLU A 114 16.51 7.89 1.21
CA GLU A 114 15.99 9.24 1.40
C GLU A 114 16.45 10.16 0.27
N THR A 115 15.50 10.90 -0.28
CA THR A 115 15.73 11.98 -1.24
C THR A 115 15.22 13.28 -0.61
N ASP A 116 15.45 14.41 -1.27
CA ASP A 116 14.89 15.72 -0.87
C ASP A 116 13.35 15.76 -0.79
N LYS A 117 12.65 14.81 -1.43
CA LYS A 117 11.18 14.79 -1.52
C LYS A 117 10.51 13.55 -0.92
N THR A 118 11.24 12.44 -0.84
CA THR A 118 10.64 11.15 -0.45
C THR A 118 11.60 10.36 0.44
N SER A 119 11.02 9.55 1.32
CA SER A 119 11.75 8.57 2.12
C SER A 119 11.08 7.20 1.97
N GLN A 120 11.89 6.18 1.71
CA GLN A 120 11.44 4.79 1.65
C GLN A 120 12.23 3.94 2.62
N MET A 121 11.58 2.94 3.17
CA MET A 121 12.19 2.04 4.15
C MET A 121 11.84 0.59 3.83
N CYS A 122 12.84 -0.26 3.88
CA CYS A 122 12.72 -1.70 3.69
C CYS A 122 13.27 -2.42 4.92
N LYS A 123 12.50 -3.36 5.44
CA LYS A 123 12.92 -4.23 6.55
C LYS A 123 13.95 -5.25 6.05
N LEU A 124 15.02 -5.46 6.82
CA LEU A 124 16.07 -6.42 6.56
C LEU A 124 16.32 -7.28 7.81
N VAL A 125 16.36 -8.59 7.64
CA VAL A 125 16.71 -9.54 8.71
C VAL A 125 18.07 -10.15 8.42
N ILE A 126 19.02 -10.05 9.37
CA ILE A 126 20.35 -10.68 9.33
C ILE A 126 20.35 -11.85 10.32
N ARG A 127 20.80 -13.01 9.87
CA ARG A 127 20.86 -14.23 10.68
C ARG A 127 22.06 -15.13 10.31
#